data_94c22c4efd242eadabada0df64b338da
#
_entry.id   94c22c4efd242eadabada0df64b338da
#
_cell.length_a   1.000
_cell.length_b   1.000
_cell.length_c   1.000
_cell.angle_alpha   90.00
_cell.angle_beta   90.00
_cell.angle_gamma   90.00
#
_symmetry.space_group_name_H-M   'P 1'
#
loop_
_entity.id
_entity.type
_entity.pdbx_description
1 polymer ?
#
loop_
_entity_poly.entity_id
_entity_poly.type
_entity_poly.pdbx_seq_one_letter_code
_entity_poly.pdbx_strand_id
1 'polypeptide(L)'
;KKICEKYNLDINKQAEAQFNANYNSEYDSELEKVIPVIFEKVNAVPISLLTYTQELTKGRQTTSPHNFMLDNGKTLSIRTTKNSDKVAPRTVGQAGFGILNEYFADIYGSQINSQEDVRVLIYEHIHEILPVFIDNLFQSDYTVLFSRKNIYDVQLIKSEELAEYSFTRDEFRFTRDLSNWTESTTLKYHNKSIAEIQTHKGRTFKFRFIISSIPEWFRIVKETNETLGMSAEGAVCDYFNLKKPESFQKRVMKSYVEK
;
A
#
# COMPACT_ATOMS: atom_id res chain seq x y z
N LYS A 1 -2.19 14.39 -16.53
CA LYS A 1 -2.44 15.19 -17.73
C LYS A 1 -3.49 14.52 -18.60
N LYS A 2 -3.22 13.38 -19.26
CA LYS A 2 -4.15 12.71 -20.21
C LYS A 2 -5.57 12.46 -19.66
N ILE A 3 -5.71 12.11 -18.38
CA ILE A 3 -7.03 11.97 -17.76
C ILE A 3 -7.74 13.32 -17.69
N CYS A 4 -7.05 14.38 -17.27
CA CYS A 4 -7.62 15.73 -17.20
C CYS A 4 -8.07 16.20 -18.60
N GLU A 5 -7.27 15.99 -19.64
CA GLU A 5 -7.63 16.31 -21.03
C GLU A 5 -8.86 15.52 -21.48
N LYS A 6 -8.90 14.19 -21.23
CA LYS A 6 -10.01 13.33 -21.63
C LYS A 6 -11.34 13.68 -20.98
N TYR A 7 -11.31 14.06 -19.71
CA TYR A 7 -12.51 14.37 -18.91
C TYR A 7 -12.74 15.87 -18.70
N ASN A 8 -11.98 16.72 -19.42
CA ASN A 8 -12.07 18.19 -19.37
C ASN A 8 -12.02 18.75 -17.94
N LEU A 9 -11.06 18.28 -17.14
CA LEU A 9 -10.89 18.71 -15.75
C LEU A 9 -10.04 19.97 -15.68
N ASP A 10 -10.40 20.87 -14.77
CA ASP A 10 -9.60 22.06 -14.47
C ASP A 10 -8.23 21.68 -13.92
N ILE A 11 -7.17 22.30 -14.49
CA ILE A 11 -5.78 22.09 -14.10
C ILE A 11 -5.25 23.41 -13.57
N ASN A 12 -4.86 23.46 -12.29
CA ASN A 12 -4.23 24.64 -11.73
C ASN A 12 -2.81 24.85 -12.29
N LYS A 13 -2.28 26.07 -12.20
CA LYS A 13 -0.93 26.44 -12.72
C LYS A 13 0.18 25.53 -12.20
N GLN A 14 0.09 25.06 -10.97
CA GLN A 14 1.11 24.21 -10.37
C GLN A 14 1.06 22.80 -10.94
N ALA A 15 -0.13 22.21 -11.09
CA ALA A 15 -0.32 20.94 -11.76
C ALA A 15 0.14 21.00 -13.22
N GLU A 16 -0.17 22.09 -13.91
CA GLU A 16 0.28 22.32 -15.29
C GLU A 16 1.80 22.36 -15.39
N ALA A 17 2.48 23.11 -14.52
CA ALA A 17 3.93 23.18 -14.48
C ALA A 17 4.56 21.80 -14.22
N GLN A 18 4.02 21.00 -13.29
CA GLN A 18 4.48 19.66 -12.99
C GLN A 18 4.21 18.68 -14.15
N PHE A 19 3.07 18.80 -14.81
CA PHE A 19 2.76 17.98 -15.98
C PHE A 19 3.73 18.28 -17.13
N ASN A 20 4.03 19.55 -17.38
CA ASN A 20 4.95 19.94 -18.44
C ASN A 20 6.40 19.53 -18.13
N ALA A 21 6.84 19.63 -16.87
CA ALA A 21 8.18 19.22 -16.45
C ALA A 21 8.41 17.70 -16.54
N ASN A 22 7.36 16.89 -16.36
CA ASN A 22 7.45 15.43 -16.29
C ASN A 22 6.79 14.70 -17.48
N TYR A 23 6.30 15.46 -18.45
CA TYR A 23 5.61 14.89 -19.60
C TYR A 23 6.57 14.15 -20.52
N ASN A 24 6.17 12.94 -20.91
CA ASN A 24 6.83 12.17 -21.94
C ASN A 24 5.79 11.61 -22.90
N SER A 25 5.75 12.15 -24.12
CA SER A 25 4.80 11.77 -25.18
C SER A 25 4.93 10.32 -25.65
N GLU A 26 6.07 9.69 -25.41
CA GLU A 26 6.31 8.28 -25.76
C GLU A 26 5.25 7.32 -25.21
N TYR A 27 4.62 7.69 -24.08
CA TYR A 27 3.63 6.87 -23.39
C TYR A 27 2.18 7.25 -23.67
N ASP A 28 1.93 8.24 -24.53
CA ASP A 28 0.58 8.76 -24.76
C ASP A 28 -0.37 7.73 -25.32
N SER A 29 0.06 6.97 -26.33
CA SER A 29 -0.75 5.93 -26.95
C SER A 29 -1.09 4.76 -26.00
N GLU A 30 -0.20 4.47 -25.06
CA GLU A 30 -0.41 3.43 -24.04
C GLU A 30 -1.38 3.94 -22.96
N LEU A 31 -1.21 5.19 -22.53
CA LEU A 31 -2.10 5.79 -21.54
C LEU A 31 -3.52 5.96 -22.07
N GLU A 32 -3.70 6.29 -23.35
CA GLU A 32 -5.03 6.36 -23.99
C GLU A 32 -5.77 5.02 -23.95
N LYS A 33 -5.06 3.91 -24.05
CA LYS A 33 -5.64 2.57 -23.93
C LYS A 33 -5.97 2.16 -22.51
N VAL A 34 -5.13 2.55 -21.55
CA VAL A 34 -5.29 2.14 -20.15
C VAL A 34 -6.33 2.98 -19.40
N ILE A 35 -6.51 4.26 -19.75
CA ILE A 35 -7.48 5.14 -19.08
C ILE A 35 -8.90 4.57 -19.09
N PRO A 36 -9.47 4.08 -20.21
CA PRO A 36 -10.79 3.44 -20.21
C PRO A 36 -10.87 2.25 -19.26
N VAL A 37 -9.84 1.39 -19.25
CA VAL A 37 -9.79 0.20 -18.39
C VAL A 37 -9.80 0.57 -16.91
N ILE A 38 -9.10 1.66 -16.54
CA ILE A 38 -9.11 2.16 -15.16
C ILE A 38 -10.53 2.55 -14.75
N PHE A 39 -11.19 3.40 -15.52
CA PHE A 39 -12.49 3.95 -15.16
C PHE A 39 -13.65 2.96 -15.31
N GLU A 40 -13.51 1.96 -16.18
CA GLU A 40 -14.41 0.79 -16.23
C GLU A 40 -14.32 -0.01 -14.92
N LYS A 41 -13.10 -0.32 -14.43
CA LYS A 41 -12.91 -1.05 -13.16
C LYS A 41 -13.39 -0.25 -11.95
N VAL A 42 -13.15 1.05 -11.93
CA VAL A 42 -13.58 1.97 -10.85
C VAL A 42 -15.09 2.17 -10.87
N ASN A 43 -15.73 2.04 -12.03
CA ASN A 43 -17.15 2.28 -12.28
C ASN A 43 -17.60 3.67 -11.82
N ALA A 44 -16.80 4.69 -12.10
CA ALA A 44 -17.06 6.10 -11.78
C ALA A 44 -16.16 6.98 -12.66
N VAL A 45 -16.50 8.25 -12.85
CA VAL A 45 -15.72 9.19 -13.66
C VAL A 45 -15.10 10.29 -12.80
N PRO A 46 -13.91 10.78 -13.16
CA PRO A 46 -13.26 11.86 -12.42
C PRO A 46 -13.96 13.19 -12.72
N ILE A 47 -14.24 13.96 -11.67
CA ILE A 47 -14.88 15.28 -11.76
C ILE A 47 -13.95 16.41 -11.35
N SER A 48 -12.90 16.15 -10.60
CA SER A 48 -11.88 17.15 -10.27
C SER A 48 -10.50 16.53 -10.00
N LEU A 49 -9.45 17.32 -10.27
CA LEU A 49 -8.07 16.98 -9.94
C LEU A 49 -7.75 17.46 -8.52
N LEU A 50 -7.30 16.54 -7.66
CA LEU A 50 -6.90 16.81 -6.27
C LEU A 50 -5.37 16.88 -6.08
N THR A 51 -4.60 16.36 -7.03
CA THR A 51 -3.14 16.39 -6.98
C THR A 51 -2.65 17.83 -7.13
N TYR A 52 -1.61 18.18 -6.36
CA TYR A 52 -1.01 19.53 -6.33
C TYR A 52 -1.91 20.63 -5.75
N THR A 53 -3.03 20.30 -5.11
CA THR A 53 -3.69 21.22 -4.21
C THR A 53 -2.78 21.43 -3.00
N GLN A 54 -2.33 22.67 -2.80
CA GLN A 54 -1.38 22.98 -1.72
C GLN A 54 -2.10 23.12 -0.38
N GLU A 55 -1.79 22.24 0.55
CA GLU A 55 -1.73 22.64 1.96
C GLU A 55 -0.26 22.81 2.35
N LEU A 56 0.16 24.04 2.55
CA LEU A 56 1.46 24.36 3.13
C LEU A 56 1.41 24.07 4.64
N THR A 57 1.77 22.88 5.04
CA THR A 57 1.95 22.59 6.46
C THR A 57 3.44 22.64 6.79
N LYS A 58 3.86 23.58 7.63
CA LYS A 58 5.24 23.74 8.13
C LYS A 58 6.31 23.89 7.05
N GLY A 59 6.04 24.65 5.98
CA GLY A 59 7.03 24.94 4.93
C GLY A 59 7.37 23.78 4.01
N ARG A 60 6.65 22.66 4.07
CA ARG A 60 6.74 21.53 3.14
C ARG A 60 5.54 21.53 2.21
N GLN A 61 5.77 21.32 0.92
CA GLN A 61 4.70 21.07 -0.03
C GLN A 61 4.19 19.63 0.21
N THR A 62 3.02 19.49 0.83
CA THR A 62 2.31 18.23 0.87
C THR A 62 1.41 18.13 -0.36
N THR A 63 1.71 17.20 -1.24
CA THR A 63 0.78 16.84 -2.31
C THR A 63 -0.35 16.00 -1.73
N SER A 64 -1.60 16.27 -2.14
CA SER A 64 -2.74 15.42 -1.78
C SER A 64 -2.41 13.93 -2.01
N PRO A 65 -2.74 13.01 -1.10
CA PRO A 65 -2.61 11.57 -1.32
C PRO A 65 -3.53 11.08 -2.44
N HIS A 66 -4.58 11.84 -2.75
CA HIS A 66 -5.56 11.54 -3.78
C HIS A 66 -5.21 12.24 -5.10
N ASN A 67 -5.45 11.57 -6.23
CA ASN A 67 -5.28 12.19 -7.53
C ASN A 67 -6.56 12.86 -8.02
N PHE A 68 -7.70 12.22 -7.83
CA PHE A 68 -8.99 12.66 -8.36
C PHE A 68 -10.10 12.50 -7.35
N MET A 69 -11.09 13.40 -7.44
CA MET A 69 -12.44 13.20 -6.92
C MET A 69 -13.28 12.58 -8.03
N LEU A 70 -14.11 11.64 -7.69
CA LEU A 70 -15.01 10.94 -8.60
C LEU A 70 -16.45 11.45 -8.46
N ASP A 71 -17.29 11.22 -9.44
CA ASP A 71 -18.72 11.62 -9.47
C ASP A 71 -19.55 10.93 -8.39
N ASN A 72 -19.12 9.79 -7.88
CA ASN A 72 -19.73 9.09 -6.74
C ASN A 72 -19.26 9.61 -5.37
N GLY A 73 -18.52 10.72 -5.32
CA GLY A 73 -17.97 11.32 -4.09
C GLY A 73 -16.75 10.63 -3.49
N LYS A 74 -16.26 9.55 -4.11
CA LYS A 74 -15.07 8.82 -3.65
C LYS A 74 -13.78 9.39 -4.26
N THR A 75 -12.66 9.14 -3.60
CA THR A 75 -11.33 9.56 -4.02
C THR A 75 -10.59 8.46 -4.77
N LEU A 76 -9.78 8.84 -5.75
CA LEU A 76 -8.96 7.92 -6.55
C LEU A 76 -7.48 8.30 -6.50
N SER A 77 -6.62 7.33 -6.21
CA SER A 77 -5.17 7.41 -6.41
C SER A 77 -4.73 6.49 -7.54
N ILE A 78 -3.89 6.99 -8.44
CA ILE A 78 -3.28 6.21 -9.52
C ILE A 78 -1.78 6.18 -9.32
N ARG A 79 -1.22 4.99 -9.22
CA ARG A 79 0.20 4.74 -8.99
C ARG A 79 0.76 3.89 -10.12
N THR A 80 1.77 4.42 -10.80
CA THR A 80 2.41 3.74 -11.91
C THR A 80 3.90 3.56 -11.68
N THR A 81 4.46 2.48 -12.16
CA THR A 81 5.91 2.24 -12.16
C THR A 81 6.43 2.13 -13.59
N LYS A 82 7.65 2.62 -13.83
CA LYS A 82 8.26 2.60 -15.18
C LYS A 82 8.71 1.18 -15.58
N ASN A 83 9.69 0.66 -14.86
CA ASN A 83 10.41 -0.56 -15.24
C ASN A 83 10.43 -1.63 -14.15
N SER A 84 9.75 -1.40 -13.04
CA SER A 84 9.73 -2.32 -11.91
C SER A 84 8.29 -2.67 -11.55
N ASP A 85 8.09 -3.82 -10.97
CA ASP A 85 6.85 -4.24 -10.35
C ASP A 85 6.83 -3.84 -8.86
N LYS A 86 7.20 -2.57 -8.56
CA LYS A 86 7.36 -2.13 -7.16
C LYS A 86 6.87 -0.70 -6.98
N VAL A 87 6.03 -0.49 -5.96
CA VAL A 87 5.46 0.80 -5.60
C VAL A 87 5.79 1.17 -4.16
N ALA A 88 6.23 2.41 -3.95
CA ALA A 88 6.49 2.94 -2.60
C ALA A 88 5.27 3.71 -2.08
N PRO A 89 4.91 3.58 -0.80
CA PRO A 89 4.05 4.55 -0.12
C PRO A 89 4.58 5.97 -0.28
N ARG A 90 3.69 6.97 -0.31
CA ARG A 90 4.11 8.34 -0.68
C ARG A 90 5.04 8.98 0.33
N THR A 91 4.66 8.96 1.61
CA THR A 91 5.36 9.68 2.67
C THR A 91 6.45 8.83 3.30
N VAL A 92 6.08 7.62 3.73
CA VAL A 92 6.98 6.74 4.50
C VAL A 92 7.83 5.82 3.63
N GLY A 93 7.44 5.58 2.38
CA GLY A 93 8.10 4.58 1.53
C GLY A 93 9.47 4.99 0.98
N GLN A 94 9.83 6.28 0.99
CA GLN A 94 11.15 6.82 0.63
C GLN A 94 11.50 7.97 1.56
N ALA A 95 11.50 7.69 2.86
CA ALA A 95 11.61 8.70 3.89
C ALA A 95 13.07 8.93 4.33
N GLY A 96 13.37 10.15 4.73
CA GLY A 96 14.55 10.48 5.53
C GLY A 96 14.26 10.30 7.03
N PHE A 97 15.30 10.37 7.86
CA PHE A 97 15.18 10.13 9.32
C PHE A 97 14.14 11.03 10.01
N GLY A 98 13.96 12.28 9.54
CA GLY A 98 12.94 13.17 10.12
C GLY A 98 11.52 12.63 9.99
N ILE A 99 11.16 12.08 8.84
CA ILE A 99 9.85 11.44 8.62
C ILE A 99 9.76 10.11 9.37
N LEU A 100 10.84 9.32 9.38
CA LEU A 100 10.85 8.06 10.13
C LEU A 100 10.64 8.29 11.63
N ASN A 101 11.26 9.32 12.20
CA ASN A 101 11.05 9.69 13.59
C ASN A 101 9.63 10.17 13.87
N GLU A 102 9.03 10.92 12.94
CA GLU A 102 7.64 11.39 13.08
C GLU A 102 6.65 10.23 13.17
N TYR A 103 6.90 9.15 12.43
CA TYR A 103 5.97 8.02 12.34
C TYR A 103 6.31 6.85 13.27
N PHE A 104 7.60 6.65 13.59
CA PHE A 104 8.06 5.38 14.16
C PHE A 104 8.97 5.51 15.38
N ALA A 105 9.31 6.72 15.84
CA ALA A 105 10.20 6.87 17.02
C ALA A 105 9.60 6.24 18.28
N ASP A 106 8.28 6.34 18.47
CA ASP A 106 7.59 5.76 19.62
C ASP A 106 7.59 4.22 19.58
N ILE A 107 7.41 3.64 18.38
CA ILE A 107 7.50 2.18 18.18
C ILE A 107 8.94 1.70 18.41
N TYR A 108 9.92 2.43 17.89
CA TYR A 108 11.33 2.11 18.05
C TYR A 108 11.85 2.33 19.49
N GLY A 109 11.15 3.17 20.25
CA GLY A 109 11.51 3.52 21.64
C GLY A 109 12.66 4.54 21.76
N SER A 110 13.13 5.10 20.63
CA SER A 110 14.19 6.10 20.58
C SER A 110 14.23 6.84 19.24
N GLN A 111 15.14 7.81 19.11
CA GLN A 111 15.35 8.53 17.85
C GLN A 111 16.10 7.67 16.82
N ILE A 112 15.59 7.66 15.59
CA ILE A 112 16.20 6.99 14.43
C ILE A 112 17.21 7.94 13.80
N ASN A 113 18.49 7.65 13.93
CA ASN A 113 19.58 8.53 13.51
C ASN A 113 20.55 7.90 12.51
N SER A 114 20.46 6.60 12.31
CA SER A 114 21.35 5.82 11.47
C SER A 114 20.61 4.83 10.57
N GLN A 115 21.29 4.32 9.56
CA GLN A 115 20.77 3.22 8.74
C GLN A 115 20.68 1.90 9.53
N GLU A 116 21.47 1.77 10.58
CA GLU A 116 21.37 0.63 11.49
C GLU A 116 20.06 0.67 12.27
N ASP A 117 19.71 1.84 12.84
CA ASP A 117 18.42 2.01 13.54
C ASP A 117 17.24 1.69 12.60
N VAL A 118 17.31 2.11 11.33
CA VAL A 118 16.29 1.79 10.32
C VAL A 118 16.20 0.28 10.10
N ARG A 119 17.33 -0.43 9.99
CA ARG A 119 17.34 -1.88 9.81
C ARG A 119 16.75 -2.59 11.03
N VAL A 120 17.15 -2.19 12.23
CA VAL A 120 16.63 -2.75 13.48
C VAL A 120 15.12 -2.49 13.60
N LEU A 121 14.68 -1.24 13.42
CA LEU A 121 13.25 -0.90 13.41
C LEU A 121 12.45 -1.83 12.48
N ILE A 122 12.88 -1.94 11.23
CA ILE A 122 12.15 -2.75 10.25
C ILE A 122 12.21 -4.24 10.60
N TYR A 123 13.36 -4.72 11.02
CA TYR A 123 13.55 -6.14 11.31
C TYR A 123 12.75 -6.59 12.54
N GLU A 124 12.78 -5.83 13.61
CA GLU A 124 12.14 -6.20 14.87
C GLU A 124 10.65 -5.81 14.91
N HIS A 125 10.29 -4.64 14.35
CA HIS A 125 8.96 -4.05 14.48
C HIS A 125 8.15 -4.07 13.18
N ILE A 126 8.49 -4.93 12.21
CA ILE A 126 7.79 -4.98 10.93
C ILE A 126 6.27 -5.16 11.09
N HIS A 127 5.83 -5.94 12.06
CA HIS A 127 4.44 -6.23 12.35
C HIS A 127 3.66 -5.00 12.85
N GLU A 128 4.33 -4.07 13.51
CA GLU A 128 3.75 -2.81 14.01
C GLU A 128 3.79 -1.70 12.95
N ILE A 129 4.86 -1.65 12.16
CA ILE A 129 5.06 -0.57 11.18
C ILE A 129 4.42 -0.84 9.81
N LEU A 130 4.22 -2.12 9.45
CA LEU A 130 3.65 -2.49 8.15
C LEU A 130 2.25 -1.91 7.91
N PRO A 131 1.31 -1.90 8.91
CA PRO A 131 0.03 -1.21 8.77
C PRO A 131 0.17 0.25 8.32
N VAL A 132 1.12 1.00 8.88
CA VAL A 132 1.38 2.40 8.51
C VAL A 132 1.82 2.51 7.03
N PHE A 133 2.63 1.58 6.54
CA PHE A 133 3.03 1.55 5.13
C PHE A 133 1.84 1.23 4.21
N ILE A 134 0.97 0.33 4.62
CA ILE A 134 -0.24 -0.03 3.88
C ILE A 134 -1.19 1.16 3.82
N ASP A 135 -1.53 1.74 4.95
CA ASP A 135 -2.43 2.89 5.06
C ASP A 135 -1.89 4.08 4.24
N ASN A 136 -0.58 4.31 4.28
CA ASN A 136 0.05 5.37 3.50
C ASN A 136 0.01 5.13 1.98
N LEU A 137 -0.03 3.87 1.53
CA LEU A 137 -0.19 3.53 0.11
C LEU A 137 -1.65 3.63 -0.36
N PHE A 138 -2.62 3.24 0.50
CA PHE A 138 -4.03 3.07 0.16
C PHE A 138 -4.95 4.10 0.84
N GLN A 139 -4.50 5.34 1.00
CA GLN A 139 -5.26 6.43 1.62
C GLN A 139 -6.53 6.85 0.86
N SER A 140 -6.61 6.54 -0.43
CA SER A 140 -7.79 6.85 -1.27
C SER A 140 -8.81 5.73 -1.19
N ASP A 141 -10.10 6.06 -1.38
CA ASP A 141 -11.16 5.04 -1.47
C ASP A 141 -10.86 4.00 -2.54
N TYR A 142 -10.28 4.46 -3.65
CA TYR A 142 -9.79 3.62 -4.73
C TYR A 142 -8.30 3.88 -4.99
N THR A 143 -7.51 2.82 -5.02
CA THR A 143 -6.11 2.89 -5.48
C THR A 143 -5.91 1.98 -6.68
N VAL A 144 -5.50 2.57 -7.79
CA VAL A 144 -5.15 1.85 -9.01
C VAL A 144 -3.64 1.73 -9.10
N LEU A 145 -3.19 0.49 -9.29
CA LEU A 145 -1.78 0.14 -9.45
C LEU A 145 -1.57 -0.50 -10.82
N PHE A 146 -0.55 -0.08 -11.55
CA PHE A 146 -0.09 -0.80 -12.74
C PHE A 146 1.37 -0.50 -13.07
N SER A 147 2.01 -1.44 -13.76
CA SER A 147 3.35 -1.29 -14.29
C SER A 147 3.26 -0.92 -15.78
N ARG A 148 4.09 0.03 -16.23
CA ARG A 148 4.22 0.33 -17.66
C ARG A 148 4.78 -0.84 -18.50
N LYS A 149 5.38 -1.83 -17.86
CA LYS A 149 5.78 -3.07 -18.54
C LYS A 149 4.59 -3.92 -18.95
N ASN A 150 3.50 -3.83 -18.19
CA ASN A 150 2.26 -4.53 -18.46
C ASN A 150 1.07 -3.62 -18.12
N ILE A 151 0.74 -2.74 -19.05
CA ILE A 151 -0.34 -1.74 -18.89
C ILE A 151 -1.73 -2.37 -18.82
N TYR A 152 -1.88 -3.64 -19.19
CA TYR A 152 -3.16 -4.36 -19.13
C TYR A 152 -3.40 -5.00 -17.77
N ASP A 153 -2.36 -5.17 -16.95
CA ASP A 153 -2.46 -5.65 -15.58
C ASP A 153 -2.76 -4.46 -14.63
N VAL A 154 -3.96 -3.93 -14.74
CA VAL A 154 -4.47 -2.85 -13.90
C VAL A 154 -5.14 -3.46 -12.68
N GLN A 155 -4.56 -3.23 -11.51
CA GLN A 155 -5.10 -3.68 -10.23
C GLN A 155 -5.86 -2.54 -9.57
N LEU A 156 -7.09 -2.80 -9.14
CA LEU A 156 -7.90 -1.90 -8.34
C LEU A 156 -7.96 -2.45 -6.91
N ILE A 157 -7.56 -1.64 -5.96
CA ILE A 157 -7.68 -1.89 -4.53
C ILE A 157 -8.66 -0.86 -3.95
N LYS A 158 -9.69 -1.32 -3.27
CA LYS A 158 -10.64 -0.47 -2.55
C LYS A 158 -10.28 -0.45 -1.08
N SER A 159 -10.24 0.74 -0.47
CA SER A 159 -9.89 0.86 0.95
C SER A 159 -10.87 0.10 1.85
N GLU A 160 -12.15 0.05 1.48
CA GLU A 160 -13.19 -0.71 2.18
C GLU A 160 -12.98 -2.25 2.17
N GLU A 161 -12.13 -2.75 1.27
CA GLU A 161 -11.78 -4.17 1.16
C GLU A 161 -10.53 -4.52 1.96
N LEU A 162 -9.83 -3.50 2.51
CA LEU A 162 -8.65 -3.71 3.35
C LEU A 162 -9.13 -4.18 4.73
N ALA A 163 -8.62 -5.33 5.14
CA ALA A 163 -8.91 -5.88 6.46
C ALA A 163 -8.26 -5.04 7.57
N GLU A 164 -8.78 -5.11 8.78
CA GLU A 164 -8.00 -4.72 9.95
C GLU A 164 -6.77 -5.63 10.04
N TYR A 165 -5.61 -5.02 10.21
CA TYR A 165 -4.35 -5.76 10.25
C TYR A 165 -3.97 -6.08 11.68
N SER A 166 -3.87 -7.37 11.98
CA SER A 166 -3.29 -7.87 13.21
C SER A 166 -2.15 -8.80 12.85
N PHE A 167 -0.94 -8.25 12.76
CA PHE A 167 0.24 -9.01 12.41
C PHE A 167 1.05 -9.40 13.64
N THR A 168 1.70 -10.56 13.57
CA THR A 168 2.71 -10.99 14.53
C THR A 168 4.09 -11.05 13.87
N ARG A 169 5.15 -10.88 14.64
CA ARG A 169 6.51 -10.81 14.08
C ARG A 169 6.93 -12.11 13.37
N ASP A 170 6.49 -13.25 13.83
CA ASP A 170 6.85 -14.59 13.33
C ASP A 170 6.21 -14.94 11.99
N GLU A 171 5.18 -14.21 11.54
CA GLU A 171 4.59 -14.33 10.21
C GLU A 171 5.53 -13.81 9.12
N PHE A 172 6.53 -13.00 9.51
CA PHE A 172 7.42 -12.35 8.56
C PHE A 172 8.79 -13.01 8.50
N ARG A 173 9.34 -13.05 7.30
CA ARG A 173 10.72 -13.47 7.02
C ARG A 173 11.39 -12.46 6.11
N PHE A 174 12.69 -12.32 6.30
CA PHE A 174 13.55 -11.52 5.44
C PHE A 174 14.49 -12.45 4.68
N THR A 175 14.82 -12.10 3.42
CA THR A 175 15.80 -12.88 2.65
C THR A 175 17.22 -12.71 3.18
N ARG A 176 17.48 -11.65 3.93
CA ARG A 176 18.70 -11.40 4.68
C ARG A 176 18.35 -11.05 6.11
N ASP A 177 18.98 -11.71 7.04
CA ASP A 177 18.90 -11.37 8.46
C ASP A 177 19.62 -10.04 8.74
N LEU A 178 19.47 -9.52 9.95
CA LEU A 178 20.01 -8.23 10.34
C LEU A 178 21.53 -8.15 10.18
N SER A 179 22.25 -9.22 10.47
CA SER A 179 23.72 -9.29 10.37
C SER A 179 24.24 -9.26 8.93
N ASN A 180 23.45 -9.76 7.98
CA ASN A 180 23.81 -9.88 6.56
C ASN A 180 23.12 -8.84 5.67
N TRP A 181 22.22 -8.01 6.24
CA TRP A 181 21.52 -6.99 5.49
C TRP A 181 22.37 -5.72 5.34
N THR A 182 23.09 -5.63 4.25
CA THR A 182 23.95 -4.47 3.93
C THR A 182 23.25 -3.39 3.12
N GLU A 183 22.52 -3.76 2.04
CA GLU A 183 21.89 -2.80 1.14
C GLU A 183 20.41 -3.08 0.90
N SER A 184 20.04 -4.33 0.63
CA SER A 184 18.66 -4.68 0.32
C SER A 184 18.26 -6.02 0.91
N THR A 185 16.98 -6.14 1.26
CA THR A 185 16.36 -7.41 1.64
C THR A 185 14.94 -7.47 1.06
N THR A 186 14.41 -8.67 0.91
CA THR A 186 13.01 -8.87 0.54
C THR A 186 12.23 -9.29 1.77
N LEU A 187 11.14 -8.59 2.04
CA LEU A 187 10.17 -8.96 3.06
C LEU A 187 9.21 -10.02 2.50
N LYS A 188 9.02 -11.08 3.26
CA LYS A 188 8.06 -12.14 2.97
C LYS A 188 7.04 -12.23 4.09
N TYR A 189 5.78 -12.44 3.72
CA TYR A 189 4.66 -12.76 4.60
C TYR A 189 4.17 -14.16 4.21
N HIS A 190 4.13 -15.10 5.16
CA HIS A 190 3.84 -16.53 4.89
C HIS A 190 4.57 -17.07 3.65
N ASN A 191 5.88 -16.83 3.57
CA ASN A 191 6.77 -17.18 2.44
C ASN A 191 6.50 -16.45 1.10
N LYS A 192 5.45 -15.62 0.98
CA LYS A 192 5.20 -14.79 -0.19
C LYS A 192 6.02 -13.49 -0.12
N SER A 193 6.78 -13.19 -1.15
CA SER A 193 7.49 -11.92 -1.26
C SER A 193 6.52 -10.76 -1.43
N ILE A 194 6.45 -9.82 -0.49
CA ILE A 194 5.49 -8.72 -0.48
C ILE A 194 6.12 -7.35 -0.69
N ALA A 195 7.36 -7.17 -0.28
CA ALA A 195 8.06 -5.90 -0.43
C ALA A 195 9.58 -6.10 -0.58
N GLU A 196 10.21 -5.13 -1.22
CA GLU A 196 11.65 -4.94 -1.21
C GLU A 196 12.01 -3.72 -0.36
N ILE A 197 13.02 -3.87 0.46
CA ILE A 197 13.52 -2.83 1.35
C ILE A 197 14.98 -2.56 1.01
N GLN A 198 15.32 -1.29 0.79
CA GLN A 198 16.69 -0.85 0.48
C GLN A 198 17.12 0.21 1.47
N THR A 199 18.30 0.00 2.06
CA THR A 199 19.00 1.01 2.84
C THR A 199 20.21 1.50 2.03
N HIS A 200 20.30 2.81 1.81
CA HIS A 200 21.37 3.39 1.02
C HIS A 200 22.43 4.04 1.92
N LYS A 201 23.65 4.18 1.40
CA LYS A 201 24.68 5.03 2.02
C LYS A 201 24.13 6.46 2.02
N GLY A 202 23.69 6.94 3.17
CA GLY A 202 23.02 8.24 3.33
C GLY A 202 21.86 8.15 4.30
N ARG A 203 20.96 9.13 4.24
CA ARG A 203 19.86 9.28 5.22
C ARG A 203 18.50 8.84 4.71
N THR A 204 18.45 8.06 3.63
CA THR A 204 17.21 7.59 3.03
C THR A 204 17.14 6.08 2.96
N PHE A 205 15.95 5.56 3.13
CA PHE A 205 15.64 4.16 2.83
C PHE A 205 14.51 4.09 1.80
N LYS A 206 14.27 2.90 1.26
CA LYS A 206 13.14 2.66 0.36
C LYS A 206 12.42 1.40 0.79
N PHE A 207 11.13 1.53 1.02
CA PHE A 207 10.20 0.43 1.20
C PHE A 207 9.26 0.41 -0.02
N ARG A 208 9.22 -0.69 -0.74
CA ARG A 208 8.44 -0.81 -1.98
C ARG A 208 7.66 -2.12 -2.00
N PHE A 209 6.34 -2.03 -2.04
CA PHE A 209 5.49 -3.20 -2.25
C PHE A 209 5.66 -3.75 -3.67
N ILE A 210 5.59 -5.08 -3.81
CA ILE A 210 5.57 -5.78 -5.10
C ILE A 210 4.12 -5.80 -5.59
N ILE A 211 3.83 -5.09 -6.69
CA ILE A 211 2.46 -4.87 -7.19
C ILE A 211 1.77 -6.20 -7.48
N SER A 212 2.41 -7.10 -8.19
CA SER A 212 1.85 -8.40 -8.57
C SER A 212 1.50 -9.31 -7.39
N SER A 213 2.10 -9.08 -6.22
CA SER A 213 1.82 -9.88 -5.02
C SER A 213 0.71 -9.30 -4.13
N ILE A 214 0.31 -8.03 -4.33
CA ILE A 214 -0.66 -7.35 -3.46
C ILE A 214 -2.01 -8.08 -3.39
N PRO A 215 -2.68 -8.49 -4.49
CA PRO A 215 -3.98 -9.12 -4.42
C PRO A 215 -3.96 -10.44 -3.64
N GLU A 216 -2.95 -11.28 -3.90
CA GLU A 216 -2.81 -12.56 -3.21
C GLU A 216 -2.47 -12.36 -1.73
N TRP A 217 -1.59 -11.42 -1.42
CA TRP A 217 -1.22 -11.12 -0.05
C TRP A 217 -2.43 -10.62 0.76
N PHE A 218 -3.24 -9.69 0.23
CA PHE A 218 -4.46 -9.23 0.92
C PHE A 218 -5.47 -10.35 1.12
N ARG A 219 -5.59 -11.27 0.16
CA ARG A 219 -6.43 -12.46 0.33
C ARG A 219 -5.95 -13.32 1.50
N ILE A 220 -4.65 -13.57 1.61
CA ILE A 220 -4.06 -14.33 2.73
C ILE A 220 -4.33 -13.63 4.06
N VAL A 221 -4.09 -12.32 4.16
CA VAL A 221 -4.35 -11.54 5.39
C VAL A 221 -5.82 -11.65 5.81
N LYS A 222 -6.75 -11.47 4.87
CA LYS A 222 -8.18 -11.59 5.14
C LYS A 222 -8.57 -12.98 5.64
N GLU A 223 -8.11 -14.02 4.97
CA GLU A 223 -8.38 -15.42 5.36
C GLU A 223 -7.80 -15.74 6.75
N THR A 224 -6.61 -15.23 7.06
CA THR A 224 -5.97 -15.39 8.37
C THR A 224 -6.77 -14.69 9.47
N ASN A 225 -7.18 -13.45 9.25
CA ASN A 225 -7.97 -12.69 10.22
C ASN A 225 -9.37 -13.30 10.42
N GLU A 226 -10.03 -13.76 9.37
CA GLU A 226 -11.30 -14.49 9.49
C GLU A 226 -11.16 -15.77 10.32
N THR A 227 -10.07 -16.50 10.12
CA THR A 227 -9.77 -17.72 10.89
C THR A 227 -9.51 -17.42 12.37
N LEU A 228 -8.73 -16.36 12.67
CA LEU A 228 -8.46 -15.92 14.04
C LEU A 228 -9.73 -15.43 14.73
N GLY A 229 -10.55 -14.62 14.04
CA GLY A 229 -11.85 -14.17 14.56
C GLY A 229 -12.78 -15.34 14.88
N MET A 230 -12.88 -16.31 13.98
CA MET A 230 -13.67 -17.52 14.20
C MET A 230 -13.17 -18.35 15.39
N SER A 231 -11.85 -18.44 15.59
CA SER A 231 -11.27 -19.15 16.74
C SER A 231 -11.55 -18.43 18.05
N ALA A 232 -11.51 -17.08 18.06
CA ALA A 232 -11.85 -16.28 19.24
C ALA A 232 -13.35 -16.39 19.58
N GLU A 233 -14.23 -16.28 18.60
CA GLU A 233 -15.67 -16.49 18.77
C GLU A 233 -15.99 -17.90 19.29
N GLY A 234 -15.31 -18.91 18.75
CA GLY A 234 -15.42 -20.30 19.19
C GLY A 234 -15.01 -20.47 20.65
N ALA A 235 -13.91 -19.85 21.07
CA ALA A 235 -13.43 -19.86 22.45
C ALA A 235 -14.40 -19.16 23.42
N VAL A 236 -14.97 -18.04 22.99
CA VAL A 236 -16.03 -17.32 23.78
C VAL A 236 -17.26 -18.19 23.91
N CYS A 237 -17.73 -18.84 22.83
CA CYS A 237 -18.87 -19.77 22.91
C CYS A 237 -18.60 -20.94 23.87
N ASP A 238 -17.40 -21.50 23.85
CA ASP A 238 -17.03 -22.60 24.73
C ASP A 238 -16.92 -22.14 26.20
N TYR A 239 -16.32 -20.97 26.43
CA TYR A 239 -16.20 -20.41 27.80
C TYR A 239 -17.56 -20.14 28.45
N PHE A 240 -18.52 -19.59 27.69
CA PHE A 240 -19.85 -19.28 28.16
C PHE A 240 -20.87 -20.39 27.93
N ASN A 241 -20.44 -21.57 27.45
CA ASN A 241 -21.29 -22.71 27.12
C ASN A 241 -22.44 -22.35 26.15
N LEU A 242 -22.15 -21.48 25.18
CA LEU A 242 -23.09 -21.00 24.16
C LEU A 242 -23.16 -21.97 22.98
N LYS A 243 -24.34 -22.12 22.39
CA LYS A 243 -24.52 -22.93 21.18
C LYS A 243 -23.85 -22.25 19.99
N LYS A 244 -22.86 -22.90 19.39
CA LYS A 244 -22.18 -22.39 18.16
C LYS A 244 -23.14 -22.41 16.98
N PRO A 245 -23.21 -21.32 16.17
CA PRO A 245 -24.04 -21.29 14.96
C PRO A 245 -23.67 -22.41 13.96
N GLU A 246 -24.65 -22.94 13.24
CA GLU A 246 -24.41 -23.99 12.23
C GLU A 246 -23.41 -23.57 11.13
N SER A 247 -23.43 -22.29 10.75
CA SER A 247 -22.48 -21.72 9.79
C SER A 247 -21.03 -21.79 10.28
N PHE A 248 -20.80 -21.65 11.58
CA PHE A 248 -19.51 -21.78 12.22
C PHE A 248 -19.00 -23.23 12.15
N GLN A 249 -19.83 -24.20 12.48
CA GLN A 249 -19.49 -25.63 12.44
C GLN A 249 -19.11 -26.08 11.02
N LYS A 250 -19.85 -25.63 10.00
CA LYS A 250 -19.56 -25.96 8.58
C LYS A 250 -18.24 -25.38 8.08
N ARG A 251 -17.87 -24.17 8.50
CA ARG A 251 -16.61 -23.52 8.09
C ARG A 251 -15.39 -24.14 8.75
N VAL A 252 -15.46 -24.46 10.05
CA VAL A 252 -14.38 -25.14 10.77
C VAL A 252 -14.12 -26.54 10.19
N MET A 253 -15.16 -27.33 9.90
CA MET A 253 -15.02 -28.65 9.28
C MET A 253 -14.37 -28.57 7.88
N LYS A 254 -14.68 -27.54 7.07
CA LYS A 254 -14.11 -27.40 5.74
C LYS A 254 -12.60 -27.10 5.79
N SER A 255 -12.13 -26.33 6.77
CA SER A 255 -10.69 -26.03 6.96
C SER A 255 -9.85 -27.22 7.45
N TYR A 256 -10.48 -28.24 8.06
CA TYR A 256 -9.82 -29.48 8.50
C TYR A 256 -9.77 -30.58 7.44
N VAL A 257 -10.64 -30.52 6.44
CA VAL A 257 -10.72 -31.56 5.38
C VAL A 257 -9.81 -31.23 4.18
N GLU A 258 -9.38 -29.99 4.04
CA GLU A 258 -8.49 -29.54 2.95
C GLU A 258 -6.99 -29.49 3.36
N LYS A 259 -6.61 -30.08 4.49
CA LYS A 259 -5.23 -30.33 4.92
C LYS A 259 -4.93 -31.82 4.86
#